data_c0f3b0fd728ae2fadc688fd2819e5f5c
#
_entry.id   c0f3b0fd728ae2fadc688fd2819e5f5c
#
_cell.length_a   1.000
_cell.length_b   1.000
_cell.length_c   1.000
_cell.angle_alpha   90.00
_cell.angle_beta   90.00
_cell.angle_gamma   90.00
#
_symmetry.space_group_name_H-M   'P 1'
#
loop_
_entity.id
_entity.type
_entity.pdbx_description
1 polymer ?
#
loop_
_entity_poly.entity_id
_entity_poly.type
_entity_poly.pdbx_seq_one_letter_code
_entity_poly.pdbx_strand_id
1 'polypeptide(L)'
;MIRDFAKYFSRTPAKANAAPLIASLYLHPDHLKLVVAKTAPLQVIKVETLLLQNGLSFTEQCLSLVAELPAKTELCLILSADRYQIVQVDKPAVPDAEIISALRFSIRELVNTPLDDLLLDYMDLPEQAQQSSAKVQVVATSLSSLKLLCEELAEQKIK
;
A
#
# COMPACT_ATOMS: atom_id res chain seq x y z
N MET A 1 -7.94 9.88 14.93
CA MET A 1 -8.84 9.21 13.96
C MET A 1 -8.04 8.43 12.91
N ILE A 2 -7.01 7.68 13.33
CA ILE A 2 -6.08 6.93 12.45
C ILE A 2 -6.21 5.41 12.66
N ARG A 3 -7.07 4.97 13.61
CA ARG A 3 -7.22 3.54 13.97
C ARG A 3 -7.90 2.67 12.91
N ASP A 4 -8.57 3.26 11.93
CA ASP A 4 -9.37 2.48 10.96
C ASP A 4 -8.60 1.99 9.74
N PHE A 5 -7.43 2.55 9.43
CA PHE A 5 -6.65 2.11 8.27
C PHE A 5 -5.90 0.79 8.50
N ALA A 6 -5.56 0.47 9.76
CA ALA A 6 -4.92 -0.80 10.10
C ALA A 6 -5.77 -2.02 9.70
N LYS A 7 -7.11 -1.87 9.59
CA LYS A 7 -8.00 -2.96 9.15
C LYS A 7 -7.82 -3.35 7.68
N TYR A 8 -7.31 -2.43 6.83
CA TYR A 8 -7.04 -2.71 5.43
C TYR A 8 -5.68 -3.40 5.22
N PHE A 9 -4.81 -3.37 6.23
CA PHE A 9 -3.48 -3.98 6.20
C PHE A 9 -3.33 -5.21 7.08
N SER A 10 -4.40 -5.69 7.72
CA SER A 10 -4.34 -6.90 8.55
C SER A 10 -4.25 -8.15 7.70
N ARG A 11 -3.07 -8.77 7.66
CA ARG A 11 -2.87 -10.13 7.15
C ARG A 11 -3.57 -11.14 8.07
N THR A 12 -4.81 -11.47 7.78
CA THR A 12 -5.46 -12.67 8.34
C THR A 12 -5.33 -13.78 7.31
N PRO A 13 -4.62 -14.89 7.59
CA PRO A 13 -4.55 -16.01 6.66
C PRO A 13 -5.95 -16.61 6.48
N ALA A 14 -6.44 -16.61 5.24
CA ALA A 14 -7.72 -17.23 4.90
C ALA A 14 -7.64 -18.73 5.13
N LYS A 15 -8.64 -19.29 5.83
CA LYS A 15 -8.82 -20.75 5.96
C LYS A 15 -9.10 -21.35 4.59
N ALA A 16 -8.29 -22.34 4.21
CA ALA A 16 -8.29 -23.01 2.92
C ALA A 16 -9.57 -23.81 2.64
N ASN A 17 -10.22 -23.59 1.47
CA ASN A 17 -10.97 -24.64 0.76
C ASN A 17 -11.14 -24.38 -0.76
N ALA A 18 -10.46 -23.41 -1.34
CA ALA A 18 -10.09 -23.33 -2.75
C ALA A 18 -8.76 -22.58 -2.77
N ALA A 19 -7.84 -22.89 -3.70
CA ALA A 19 -6.60 -22.14 -3.79
C ALA A 19 -6.95 -20.65 -3.90
N PRO A 20 -6.62 -19.82 -2.88
CA PRO A 20 -7.08 -18.45 -2.87
C PRO A 20 -6.48 -17.72 -4.06
N LEU A 21 -7.33 -16.95 -4.76
CA LEU A 21 -6.86 -16.03 -5.78
C LEU A 21 -6.28 -14.82 -5.08
N ILE A 22 -5.11 -14.42 -5.53
CA ILE A 22 -4.50 -13.14 -5.21
C ILE A 22 -4.45 -12.28 -6.47
N ALA A 23 -4.67 -11.00 -6.31
CA ALA A 23 -4.53 -10.03 -7.38
C ALA A 23 -3.59 -8.91 -6.93
N SER A 24 -2.82 -8.37 -7.86
CA SER A 24 -1.99 -7.18 -7.65
C SER A 24 -2.40 -6.13 -8.67
N LEU A 25 -2.72 -4.93 -8.20
CA LEU A 25 -3.01 -3.78 -9.04
C LEU A 25 -1.87 -2.76 -8.90
N TYR A 26 -1.06 -2.62 -9.95
CA TYR A 26 0.02 -1.64 -10.01
C TYR A 26 -0.53 -0.30 -10.49
N LEU A 27 -0.27 0.74 -9.69
CA LEU A 27 -0.79 2.09 -9.86
C LEU A 27 0.31 3.00 -10.40
N HIS A 28 0.38 3.18 -11.73
CA HIS A 28 1.32 4.09 -12.40
C HIS A 28 0.57 5.36 -12.89
N PRO A 29 1.25 6.52 -13.06
CA PRO A 29 0.63 7.73 -13.61
C PRO A 29 0.03 7.57 -15.00
N ASP A 30 0.64 6.72 -15.85
CA ASP A 30 0.26 6.60 -17.25
C ASP A 30 -0.54 5.31 -17.55
N HIS A 31 -0.46 4.32 -16.65
CA HIS A 31 -1.12 3.02 -16.86
C HIS A 31 -1.38 2.28 -15.56
N LEU A 32 -2.34 1.38 -15.61
CA LEU A 32 -2.63 0.41 -14.55
C LEU A 32 -2.25 -0.98 -15.04
N LYS A 33 -1.77 -1.84 -14.16
CA LYS A 33 -1.53 -3.25 -14.48
C LYS A 33 -2.14 -4.14 -13.43
N LEU A 34 -3.03 -5.03 -13.85
CA LEU A 34 -3.61 -6.07 -13.02
C LEU A 34 -2.94 -7.41 -13.31
N VAL A 35 -2.50 -8.08 -12.25
CA VAL A 35 -2.01 -9.45 -12.29
C VAL A 35 -2.84 -10.29 -11.35
N VAL A 36 -3.38 -11.40 -11.83
CA VAL A 36 -4.15 -12.34 -11.00
C VAL A 36 -3.45 -13.70 -11.01
N ALA A 37 -3.30 -14.29 -9.84
CA ALA A 37 -2.64 -15.57 -9.68
C ALA A 37 -3.37 -16.48 -8.70
N LYS A 38 -3.25 -17.81 -8.91
CA LYS A 38 -3.51 -18.83 -7.89
C LYS A 38 -2.29 -18.98 -7.00
N THR A 39 -2.50 -19.31 -5.74
CA THR A 39 -1.40 -19.44 -4.76
C THR A 39 -0.90 -20.88 -4.58
N ALA A 40 -1.72 -21.88 -4.93
CA ALA A 40 -1.35 -23.28 -4.74
C ALA A 40 -1.84 -24.16 -5.91
N PRO A 41 -0.97 -24.54 -6.87
CA PRO A 41 0.37 -24.02 -7.08
C PRO A 41 0.37 -22.56 -7.53
N LEU A 42 1.47 -21.83 -7.34
CA LEU A 42 1.57 -20.46 -7.85
C LEU A 42 1.50 -20.45 -9.38
N GLN A 43 0.46 -19.85 -9.90
CA GLN A 43 0.22 -19.75 -11.34
C GLN A 43 -0.44 -18.42 -11.68
N VAL A 44 0.20 -17.63 -12.53
CA VAL A 44 -0.42 -16.42 -13.11
C VAL A 44 -1.51 -16.86 -14.09
N ILE A 45 -2.73 -16.35 -13.88
CA ILE A 45 -3.90 -16.71 -14.71
C ILE A 45 -4.41 -15.54 -15.55
N LYS A 46 -4.12 -14.29 -15.17
CA LYS A 46 -4.48 -13.09 -15.93
C LYS A 46 -3.41 -12.02 -15.76
N VAL A 47 -3.05 -11.36 -16.85
CA VAL A 47 -2.27 -10.11 -16.85
C VAL A 47 -2.98 -9.16 -17.79
N GLU A 48 -3.32 -7.98 -17.28
CA GLU A 48 -4.00 -6.94 -18.05
C GLU A 48 -3.31 -5.59 -17.81
N THR A 49 -3.20 -4.79 -18.87
CA THR A 49 -2.65 -3.44 -18.78
C THR A 49 -3.65 -2.47 -19.40
N LEU A 50 -4.01 -1.44 -18.66
CA LEU A 50 -4.88 -0.35 -19.10
C LEU A 50 -4.07 0.95 -19.16
N LEU A 51 -3.96 1.54 -20.33
CA LEU A 51 -3.44 2.91 -20.47
C LEU A 51 -4.50 3.89 -19.96
N LEU A 52 -4.09 4.83 -19.13
CA LEU A 52 -5.02 5.79 -18.54
C LEU A 52 -5.60 6.70 -19.62
N GLN A 53 -6.91 6.88 -19.57
CA GLN A 53 -7.68 7.66 -20.54
C GLN A 53 -8.09 9.00 -19.93
N ASN A 54 -8.04 10.04 -20.76
CA ASN A 54 -8.60 11.34 -20.39
C ASN A 54 -10.13 11.26 -20.30
N GLY A 55 -10.71 11.91 -19.31
CA GLY A 55 -12.16 11.99 -19.12
C GLY A 55 -12.75 11.00 -18.13
N LEU A 56 -12.00 9.98 -17.70
CA LEU A 56 -12.36 9.10 -16.59
C LEU A 56 -11.47 9.39 -15.38
N SER A 57 -12.03 9.32 -14.18
CA SER A 57 -11.23 9.44 -12.96
C SER A 57 -10.29 8.24 -12.82
N PHE A 58 -9.18 8.44 -12.10
CA PHE A 58 -8.22 7.37 -11.80
C PHE A 58 -8.90 6.18 -11.08
N THR A 59 -9.78 6.49 -10.14
CA THR A 59 -10.54 5.48 -9.39
C THR A 59 -11.47 4.67 -10.29
N GLU A 60 -12.24 5.30 -11.17
CA GLU A 60 -13.12 4.60 -12.12
C GLU A 60 -12.31 3.63 -13.00
N GLN A 61 -11.15 4.04 -13.46
CA GLN A 61 -10.29 3.19 -14.27
C GLN A 61 -9.72 2.00 -13.46
N CYS A 62 -9.34 2.21 -12.20
CA CYS A 62 -8.97 1.12 -11.30
C CYS A 62 -10.11 0.12 -11.09
N LEU A 63 -11.32 0.63 -10.80
CA LEU A 63 -12.51 -0.19 -10.59
C LEU A 63 -12.88 -1.02 -11.82
N SER A 64 -12.73 -0.45 -13.02
CA SER A 64 -13.01 -1.17 -14.27
C SER A 64 -12.12 -2.41 -14.45
N LEU A 65 -10.85 -2.32 -14.07
CA LEU A 65 -9.93 -3.45 -14.14
C LEU A 65 -10.24 -4.58 -13.16
N VAL A 66 -10.73 -4.22 -11.98
CA VAL A 66 -11.01 -5.19 -10.91
C VAL A 66 -12.44 -5.71 -10.90
N ALA A 67 -13.32 -5.15 -11.73
CA ALA A 67 -14.75 -5.49 -11.76
C ALA A 67 -15.06 -6.98 -12.00
N GLU A 68 -14.20 -7.66 -12.74
CA GLU A 68 -14.33 -9.10 -13.04
C GLU A 68 -13.68 -10.02 -12.00
N LEU A 69 -13.04 -9.46 -10.97
CA LEU A 69 -12.42 -10.29 -9.95
C LEU A 69 -13.48 -11.01 -9.12
N PRO A 70 -13.29 -12.29 -8.81
CA PRO A 70 -14.20 -13.00 -7.93
C PRO A 70 -14.29 -12.32 -6.57
N ALA A 71 -15.49 -12.26 -5.99
CA ALA A 71 -15.69 -11.76 -4.65
C ALA A 71 -14.75 -12.44 -3.65
N LYS A 72 -14.18 -11.68 -2.72
CA LYS A 72 -13.19 -12.13 -1.72
C LYS A 72 -11.79 -12.43 -2.30
N THR A 73 -11.48 -12.01 -3.52
CA THR A 73 -10.09 -11.99 -3.99
C THR A 73 -9.28 -11.05 -3.09
N GLU A 74 -8.13 -11.51 -2.61
CA GLU A 74 -7.18 -10.65 -1.90
C GLU A 74 -6.48 -9.77 -2.92
N LEU A 75 -6.64 -8.44 -2.79
CA LEU A 75 -6.06 -7.45 -3.70
C LEU A 75 -4.93 -6.68 -3.02
N CYS A 76 -3.74 -6.74 -3.61
CA CYS A 76 -2.59 -5.94 -3.22
C CYS A 76 -2.45 -4.72 -4.14
N LEU A 77 -2.46 -3.52 -3.59
CA LEU A 77 -2.14 -2.30 -4.33
C LEU A 77 -0.63 -2.10 -4.33
N ILE A 78 -0.04 -1.96 -5.50
CA ILE A 78 1.39 -1.69 -5.69
C ILE A 78 1.53 -0.27 -6.22
N LEU A 79 2.17 0.59 -5.44
CA LEU A 79 2.39 1.99 -5.80
C LEU A 79 3.66 2.11 -6.64
N SER A 80 3.60 2.92 -7.71
CA SER A 80 4.80 3.34 -8.44
C SER A 80 5.63 4.33 -7.61
N ALA A 81 6.90 4.47 -7.93
CA ALA A 81 7.87 5.24 -7.14
C ALA A 81 7.54 6.73 -7.01
N ASP A 82 6.74 7.28 -7.91
CA ASP A 82 6.27 8.67 -7.87
C ASP A 82 5.14 8.91 -6.86
N ARG A 83 4.53 7.84 -6.32
CA ARG A 83 3.41 7.90 -5.38
C ARG A 83 3.80 7.80 -3.91
N TYR A 84 5.08 7.61 -3.63
CA TYR A 84 5.59 7.57 -2.26
C TYR A 84 6.99 8.19 -2.17
N GLN A 85 7.38 8.54 -0.97
CA GLN A 85 8.72 9.01 -0.66
C GLN A 85 9.38 8.03 0.32
N ILE A 86 10.68 7.84 0.18
CA ILE A 86 11.48 7.03 1.10
C ILE A 86 12.49 7.96 1.76
N VAL A 87 12.49 7.97 3.09
CA VAL A 87 13.46 8.73 3.88
C VAL A 87 14.11 7.83 4.94
N GLN A 88 15.35 8.11 5.26
CA GLN A 88 16.08 7.41 6.31
C GLN A 88 16.29 8.37 7.48
N VAL A 89 15.90 7.93 8.68
CA VAL A 89 16.05 8.71 9.93
C VAL A 89 16.56 7.83 11.06
N ASP A 90 16.99 8.45 12.14
CA ASP A 90 17.30 7.73 13.37
C ASP A 90 16.03 7.11 13.96
N LYS A 91 16.14 5.89 14.47
CA LYS A 91 15.03 5.22 15.15
C LYS A 91 14.71 5.95 16.44
N PRO A 92 13.47 6.44 16.63
CA PRO A 92 13.09 7.09 17.89
C PRO A 92 13.23 6.15 19.08
N ALA A 93 13.79 6.64 20.19
CA ALA A 93 13.92 5.90 21.44
C ALA A 93 12.62 5.96 22.25
N VAL A 94 11.54 5.39 21.70
CA VAL A 94 10.19 5.35 22.29
C VAL A 94 9.65 3.92 22.25
N PRO A 95 8.62 3.57 23.04
CA PRO A 95 7.95 2.28 22.94
C PRO A 95 7.41 2.00 21.53
N ASP A 96 7.36 0.73 21.10
CA ASP A 96 6.95 0.33 19.76
C ASP A 96 5.58 0.91 19.35
N ALA A 97 4.65 1.02 20.28
CA ALA A 97 3.32 1.60 20.02
C ALA A 97 3.36 3.10 19.67
N GLU A 98 4.46 3.80 19.97
CA GLU A 98 4.62 5.24 19.74
C GLU A 98 5.55 5.56 18.57
N ILE A 99 6.26 4.56 18.01
CA ILE A 99 7.26 4.76 16.96
C ILE A 99 6.64 5.47 15.74
N ILE A 100 5.49 5.03 15.25
CA ILE A 100 4.80 5.64 14.09
C ILE A 100 4.50 7.12 14.35
N SER A 101 4.04 7.46 15.56
CA SER A 101 3.75 8.84 15.90
C SER A 101 5.01 9.69 15.99
N ALA A 102 6.09 9.17 16.59
CA ALA A 102 7.37 9.84 16.66
C ALA A 102 8.01 10.04 15.29
N LEU A 103 7.99 9.02 14.42
CA LEU A 103 8.48 9.09 13.05
C LEU A 103 7.73 10.14 12.23
N ARG A 104 6.42 10.26 12.40
CA ARG A 104 5.61 11.28 11.71
C ARG A 104 6.14 12.70 11.95
N PHE A 105 6.53 13.01 13.18
CA PHE A 105 7.13 14.30 13.51
C PHE A 105 8.57 14.42 13.00
N SER A 106 9.35 13.35 13.06
CA SER A 106 10.75 13.35 12.62
C SER A 106 10.91 13.59 11.13
N ILE A 107 9.97 13.12 10.31
CA ILE A 107 10.05 13.22 8.84
C ILE A 107 9.29 14.43 8.25
N ARG A 108 8.62 15.23 9.07
CA ARG A 108 7.71 16.31 8.61
C ARG A 108 8.37 17.32 7.64
N GLU A 109 9.67 17.56 7.81
CA GLU A 109 10.44 18.49 6.95
C GLU A 109 11.17 17.78 5.80
N LEU A 110 11.11 16.45 5.77
CA LEU A 110 11.76 15.61 4.78
C LEU A 110 10.80 15.11 3.69
N VAL A 111 9.50 15.24 3.92
CA VAL A 111 8.45 14.79 2.99
C VAL A 111 7.58 15.97 2.55
N ASN A 112 7.02 15.87 1.34
CA ASN A 112 6.17 16.93 0.78
C ASN A 112 4.69 16.80 1.20
N THR A 113 4.33 15.72 1.87
CA THR A 113 2.95 15.43 2.30
C THR A 113 2.68 16.10 3.63
N PRO A 114 1.57 16.86 3.79
CA PRO A 114 1.15 17.42 5.08
C PRO A 114 0.97 16.34 6.13
N LEU A 115 1.26 16.66 7.41
CA LEU A 115 1.18 15.69 8.51
C LEU A 115 -0.22 15.05 8.65
N ASP A 116 -1.27 15.83 8.41
CA ASP A 116 -2.67 15.37 8.54
C ASP A 116 -3.05 14.37 7.44
N ASP A 117 -2.35 14.42 6.30
CA ASP A 117 -2.54 13.54 5.15
C ASP A 117 -1.44 12.48 5.03
N LEU A 118 -0.54 12.39 6.00
CA LEU A 118 0.61 11.50 5.93
C LEU A 118 0.25 10.08 6.36
N LEU A 119 0.29 9.14 5.40
CA LEU A 119 0.32 7.70 5.66
C LEU A 119 1.77 7.24 5.62
N LEU A 120 2.25 6.56 6.64
CA LEU A 120 3.62 6.07 6.71
C LEU A 120 3.70 4.68 7.32
N ASP A 121 4.75 3.96 6.91
CA ASP A 121 5.23 2.72 7.53
C ASP A 121 6.76 2.74 7.55
N TYR A 122 7.39 1.85 8.30
CA TYR A 122 8.84 1.83 8.43
C TYR A 122 9.40 0.40 8.49
N MET A 123 10.67 0.29 8.17
CA MET A 123 11.47 -0.92 8.38
C MET A 123 12.78 -0.59 9.08
N ASP A 124 13.19 -1.46 9.99
CA ASP A 124 14.50 -1.36 10.63
C ASP A 124 15.60 -1.66 9.60
N LEU A 125 16.63 -0.82 9.60
CA LEU A 125 17.82 -1.08 8.79
C LEU A 125 18.81 -1.95 9.59
N PRO A 126 19.58 -2.82 8.91
CA PRO A 126 20.62 -3.58 9.56
C PRO A 126 21.61 -2.66 10.28
N GLU A 127 22.00 -3.05 11.49
CA GLU A 127 23.03 -2.32 12.25
C GLU A 127 24.36 -2.36 11.50
N GLN A 128 24.95 -1.19 11.31
CA GLN A 128 26.28 -1.07 10.73
C GLN A 128 27.28 -0.78 11.86
N ALA A 129 28.39 -1.50 11.87
CA ALA A 129 29.39 -1.46 12.93
C ALA A 129 30.00 -0.07 13.22
N GLN A 130 29.71 0.93 12.40
CA GLN A 130 30.21 2.31 12.53
C GLN A 130 29.10 3.34 12.81
N GLN A 131 27.84 2.91 12.96
CA GLN A 131 26.74 3.83 13.24
C GLN A 131 26.51 3.99 14.73
N SER A 132 26.37 5.26 15.18
CA SER A 132 26.13 5.62 16.57
C SER A 132 24.68 5.43 17.01
N SER A 133 23.74 5.26 16.07
CA SER A 133 22.31 5.09 16.33
C SER A 133 21.67 4.10 15.36
N ALA A 134 20.67 3.36 15.83
CA ALA A 134 19.82 2.55 14.98
C ALA A 134 19.06 3.44 13.98
N LYS A 135 18.97 2.99 12.74
CA LYS A 135 18.28 3.73 11.67
C LYS A 135 17.07 2.96 11.16
N VAL A 136 16.09 3.70 10.74
CA VAL A 136 14.89 3.16 10.06
C VAL A 136 14.73 3.80 8.68
N GLN A 137 14.21 3.00 7.77
CA GLN A 137 13.74 3.49 6.48
C GLN A 137 12.23 3.69 6.57
N VAL A 138 11.78 4.91 6.35
CA VAL A 138 10.36 5.27 6.39
C VAL A 138 9.88 5.43 4.96
N VAL A 139 8.76 4.78 4.65
CA VAL A 139 8.01 4.97 3.41
C VAL A 139 6.79 5.82 3.73
N ALA A 140 6.61 6.89 2.99
CA ALA A 140 5.57 7.89 3.23
C ALA A 140 4.79 8.20 1.96
N THR A 141 3.45 8.27 2.06
CA THR A 141 2.55 8.63 0.95
C THR A 141 1.37 9.44 1.46
N SER A 142 0.58 10.00 0.54
CA SER A 142 -0.65 10.71 0.87
C SER A 142 -1.78 9.73 1.19
N LEU A 143 -2.40 9.88 2.37
CA LEU A 143 -3.56 9.13 2.79
C LEU A 143 -4.78 9.40 1.89
N SER A 144 -5.03 10.68 1.58
CA SER A 144 -6.19 11.11 0.78
C SER A 144 -6.13 10.54 -0.64
N SER A 145 -4.93 10.41 -1.21
CA SER A 145 -4.74 9.85 -2.56
C SER A 145 -5.12 8.37 -2.68
N LEU A 146 -5.07 7.62 -1.57
CA LEU A 146 -5.40 6.19 -1.55
C LEU A 146 -6.75 5.89 -0.92
N LYS A 147 -7.23 6.77 -0.03
CA LYS A 147 -8.42 6.53 0.77
C LYS A 147 -9.65 6.26 -0.08
N LEU A 148 -9.94 7.14 -1.03
CA LEU A 148 -11.10 6.99 -1.92
C LEU A 148 -11.04 5.67 -2.69
N LEU A 149 -9.89 5.35 -3.28
CA LEU A 149 -9.71 4.10 -4.00
C LEU A 149 -9.93 2.87 -3.10
N CYS A 150 -9.38 2.88 -1.88
CA CYS A 150 -9.55 1.77 -0.94
C CYS A 150 -10.99 1.62 -0.47
N GLU A 151 -11.72 2.73 -0.26
CA GLU A 151 -13.13 2.71 0.12
C GLU A 151 -13.99 2.11 -1.00
N GLU A 152 -13.82 2.57 -2.22
CA GLU A 152 -14.54 2.07 -3.40
C GLU A 152 -14.24 0.59 -3.69
N LEU A 153 -12.96 0.16 -3.58
CA LEU A 153 -12.58 -1.24 -3.72
C LEU A 153 -13.21 -2.13 -2.63
N ALA A 154 -13.31 -1.62 -1.39
CA ALA A 154 -13.94 -2.35 -0.30
C ALA A 154 -15.45 -2.57 -0.54
N GLU A 155 -16.14 -1.61 -1.17
CA GLU A 155 -17.55 -1.73 -1.55
C GLU A 155 -17.78 -2.82 -2.61
N GLN A 156 -16.81 -3.07 -3.48
CA GLN A 156 -16.82 -4.17 -4.46
C GLN A 156 -16.66 -5.57 -3.82
N LYS A 157 -16.56 -5.66 -2.47
CA LYS A 157 -16.28 -6.90 -1.71
C LYS A 157 -14.95 -7.57 -2.08
N ILE A 158 -14.03 -6.82 -2.62
CA ILE A 158 -12.63 -7.19 -2.83
C ILE A 158 -11.90 -6.91 -1.51
N LYS A 159 -11.04 -7.84 -1.07
CA LYS A 159 -10.30 -7.74 0.19
C LYS A 159 -8.86 -7.28 -0.04
#